data_3954041a4487bc05b211f88683ea81d6
#
_entry.id   3954041a4487bc05b211f88683ea81d6
#
_cell.length_a   1.000
_cell.length_b   1.000
_cell.length_c   1.000
_cell.angle_alpha   90.00
_cell.angle_beta   90.00
_cell.angle_gamma   90.00
#
_symmetry.space_group_name_H-M   'P 1'
#
loop_
_entity.id
_entity.type
_entity.pdbx_description
1 polymer ?
#
loop_
_entity_poly.entity_id
_entity_poly.type
_entity_poly.pdbx_seq_one_letter_code
_entity_poly.pdbx_strand_id
1 'polypeptide(L)'
;RDISFTGSGEMDNGMTISYFQLLSAGSFSSSGLTLDMGDAGSMTFMNGASGGHGISAYEDKMPTASEQAWDDLDGQANGVLTGNKTNKIGYGTSVAGANVSVDYNKQQDGGSGKSLAVDYAPMDGVMIFVAQSDEYAGVNTSMDQTTFGGTYTAGATTVGIQMTSIDKSAANADQDRTHIAASFAVNEDLSVSWGMSTVDFEGAAKKDQEDSGFGVSYTMGSMSLTAAFNSSDNVGGTS
;
A
#
# COMPACT_ATOMS: atom_id res chain seq x y z
N ARG A 1 9.41 2.54 -21.89
CA ARG A 1 9.74 3.99 -21.91
C ARG A 1 8.54 4.72 -21.36
N ASP A 2 8.77 5.50 -20.33
CA ASP A 2 7.72 6.24 -19.63
C ASP A 2 7.94 7.73 -19.85
N ILE A 3 6.83 8.45 -19.98
CA ILE A 3 6.82 9.91 -20.03
C ILE A 3 5.82 10.39 -19.00
N SER A 4 6.27 11.20 -18.06
CA SER A 4 5.39 11.82 -17.09
C SER A 4 5.27 13.33 -17.34
N PHE A 5 4.07 13.83 -17.17
CA PHE A 5 3.76 15.25 -17.13
C PHE A 5 3.32 15.59 -15.71
N THR A 6 3.89 16.61 -15.13
CA THR A 6 3.53 17.09 -13.80
C THR A 6 3.33 18.59 -13.81
N GLY A 7 2.45 19.07 -12.98
CA GLY A 7 2.20 20.48 -12.78
C GLY A 7 1.66 20.75 -11.38
N SER A 8 1.93 21.94 -10.86
CA SER A 8 1.36 22.39 -9.60
C SER A 8 1.15 23.89 -9.61
N GLY A 9 0.22 24.37 -8.80
CA GLY A 9 -0.07 25.79 -8.63
C GLY A 9 -0.76 26.05 -7.30
N GLU A 10 -0.65 27.29 -6.85
CA GLU A 10 -1.37 27.81 -5.69
C GLU A 10 -2.54 28.66 -6.17
N MET A 11 -3.68 28.49 -5.52
CA MET A 11 -4.89 29.28 -5.75
C MET A 11 -4.89 30.53 -4.88
N ASP A 12 -5.66 31.56 -5.26
CA ASP A 12 -5.76 32.83 -4.53
C ASP A 12 -6.24 32.69 -3.06
N ASN A 13 -6.87 31.56 -2.73
CA ASN A 13 -7.33 31.23 -1.39
C ASN A 13 -6.31 30.39 -0.57
N GLY A 14 -5.10 30.22 -1.07
CA GLY A 14 -4.02 29.47 -0.40
C GLY A 14 -4.09 27.93 -0.56
N MET A 15 -5.09 27.40 -1.25
CA MET A 15 -5.11 25.97 -1.61
C MET A 15 -4.09 25.69 -2.70
N THR A 16 -3.51 24.50 -2.70
CA THR A 16 -2.63 24.07 -3.79
C THR A 16 -3.26 22.95 -4.60
N ILE A 17 -3.01 23.00 -5.91
CA ILE A 17 -3.43 21.95 -6.84
C ILE A 17 -2.19 21.35 -7.47
N SER A 18 -2.15 20.02 -7.58
CA SER A 18 -1.12 19.30 -8.31
C SER A 18 -1.73 18.29 -9.25
N TYR A 19 -1.05 18.07 -10.36
CA TYR A 19 -1.47 17.14 -11.41
C TYR A 19 -0.29 16.31 -11.87
N PHE A 20 -0.53 15.06 -12.15
CA PHE A 20 0.38 14.22 -12.91
C PHE A 20 -0.37 13.38 -13.97
N GLN A 21 0.34 13.03 -15.02
CA GLN A 21 -0.08 12.02 -15.99
C GLN A 21 1.12 11.19 -16.42
N LEU A 22 0.97 9.88 -16.41
CA LEU A 22 1.97 8.92 -16.85
C LEU A 22 1.51 8.22 -18.12
N LEU A 23 2.38 8.23 -19.13
CA LEU A 23 2.30 7.39 -20.30
C LEU A 23 3.38 6.33 -20.21
N SER A 24 3.02 5.05 -20.26
CA SER A 24 3.94 3.93 -20.28
C SER A 24 3.82 3.15 -21.56
N ALA A 25 4.95 2.82 -22.18
CA ALA A 25 5.02 2.13 -23.48
C ALA A 25 4.18 2.79 -24.58
N GLY A 26 3.98 4.12 -24.53
CA GLY A 26 3.21 4.88 -25.51
C GLY A 26 1.70 4.89 -25.29
N SER A 27 1.22 4.32 -24.20
CA SER A 27 -0.19 4.28 -23.82
C SER A 27 -0.42 5.00 -22.48
N PHE A 28 -1.65 5.43 -22.22
CA PHE A 28 -2.04 5.95 -20.91
C PHE A 28 -1.83 4.88 -19.85
N SER A 29 -1.17 5.25 -18.75
CA SER A 29 -0.96 4.41 -17.59
C SER A 29 -1.77 4.91 -16.40
N SER A 30 -1.48 6.13 -15.95
CA SER A 30 -2.18 6.72 -14.80
C SER A 30 -2.20 8.24 -14.86
N SER A 31 -3.15 8.82 -14.15
CA SER A 31 -3.20 10.28 -13.90
C SER A 31 -3.79 10.57 -12.54
N GLY A 32 -3.47 11.74 -12.01
CA GLY A 32 -4.03 12.20 -10.76
C GLY A 32 -4.07 13.71 -10.66
N LEU A 33 -5.09 14.18 -9.96
CA LEU A 33 -5.25 15.55 -9.51
C LEU A 33 -5.39 15.54 -8.00
N THR A 34 -4.58 16.32 -7.32
CA THR A 34 -4.67 16.50 -5.87
C THR A 34 -4.97 17.96 -5.56
N LEU A 35 -5.96 18.19 -4.73
CA LEU A 35 -6.30 19.48 -4.13
C LEU A 35 -5.92 19.41 -2.65
N ASP A 36 -4.93 20.17 -2.24
CA ASP A 36 -4.56 20.36 -0.83
C ASP A 36 -5.24 21.63 -0.30
N MET A 37 -6.03 21.46 0.74
CA MET A 37 -6.86 22.49 1.37
C MET A 37 -6.30 22.90 2.75
N GLY A 38 -5.02 22.58 3.01
CA GLY A 38 -4.38 22.84 4.30
C GLY A 38 -5.04 22.04 5.43
N ASP A 39 -5.42 22.72 6.52
CA ASP A 39 -6.05 22.09 7.69
C ASP A 39 -7.36 21.35 7.38
N ALA A 40 -8.00 21.67 6.26
CA ALA A 40 -9.19 20.95 5.79
C ALA A 40 -8.88 19.61 5.12
N GLY A 41 -7.59 19.26 4.98
CA GLY A 41 -7.17 18.00 4.40
C GLY A 41 -6.91 18.05 2.90
N SER A 42 -6.82 16.91 2.27
CA SER A 42 -6.55 16.78 0.83
C SER A 42 -7.58 15.93 0.13
N MET A 43 -7.91 16.29 -1.10
CA MET A 43 -8.79 15.54 -2.00
C MET A 43 -8.02 15.11 -3.23
N THR A 44 -8.19 13.85 -3.65
CA THR A 44 -7.54 13.30 -4.85
C THR A 44 -8.56 12.77 -5.83
N PHE A 45 -8.28 12.94 -7.11
CA PHE A 45 -9.01 12.32 -8.22
C PHE A 45 -7.99 11.53 -9.03
N MET A 46 -8.12 10.20 -9.05
CA MET A 46 -7.12 9.29 -9.62
C MET A 46 -7.72 8.38 -10.67
N ASN A 47 -6.91 8.08 -11.66
CA ASN A 47 -7.21 7.06 -12.65
C ASN A 47 -5.93 6.26 -12.94
N GLY A 48 -5.97 4.94 -12.72
CA GLY A 48 -4.80 4.07 -12.84
C GLY A 48 -3.80 4.13 -11.67
N ALA A 49 -4.06 4.97 -10.65
CA ALA A 49 -3.23 5.09 -9.47
C ALA A 49 -4.08 4.99 -8.19
N SER A 50 -3.49 4.53 -7.08
CA SER A 50 -4.19 4.34 -5.80
C SER A 50 -4.57 5.65 -5.10
N GLY A 51 -3.79 6.70 -5.30
CA GLY A 51 -4.03 8.01 -4.69
C GLY A 51 -3.63 8.15 -3.22
N GLY A 52 -3.17 7.08 -2.59
CA GLY A 52 -2.67 7.11 -1.20
C GLY A 52 -3.74 7.34 -0.14
N HIS A 53 -5.02 7.14 -0.45
CA HIS A 53 -6.13 7.22 0.51
C HIS A 53 -6.79 5.86 0.72
N GLY A 54 -7.49 5.72 1.84
CA GLY A 54 -8.17 4.49 2.21
C GLY A 54 -7.20 3.33 2.44
N ILE A 55 -7.67 2.10 2.24
CA ILE A 55 -6.89 0.89 2.51
C ILE A 55 -5.62 0.79 1.68
N SER A 56 -5.62 1.31 0.45
CA SER A 56 -4.44 1.26 -0.42
C SER A 56 -3.22 2.06 0.09
N ALA A 57 -3.40 2.91 1.11
CA ALA A 57 -2.30 3.57 1.80
C ALA A 57 -1.47 2.61 2.67
N TYR A 58 -1.95 1.38 2.89
CA TYR A 58 -1.34 0.38 3.77
C TYR A 58 -0.82 -0.85 3.02
N GLU A 59 -0.60 -0.74 1.71
CA GLU A 59 0.03 -1.79 0.90
C GLU A 59 1.48 -2.02 1.35
N ASP A 60 2.27 -0.94 1.45
CA ASP A 60 3.71 -0.97 1.72
C ASP A 60 4.04 -0.27 3.05
N LYS A 61 3.51 -0.77 4.16
CA LYS A 61 3.75 -0.16 5.49
C LYS A 61 4.82 -0.85 6.31
N MET A 62 5.24 -2.03 5.92
CA MET A 62 6.25 -2.73 6.68
C MET A 62 7.65 -2.15 6.44
N PRO A 63 8.49 -2.06 7.47
CA PRO A 63 9.81 -1.46 7.37
C PRO A 63 10.71 -2.24 6.41
N THR A 64 11.36 -1.53 5.48
CA THR A 64 12.30 -2.10 4.52
C THR A 64 13.46 -1.16 4.26
N ALA A 65 14.60 -1.69 3.83
CA ALA A 65 15.74 -0.92 3.35
C ALA A 65 15.70 -0.70 1.82
N SER A 66 14.96 -1.55 1.10
CA SER A 66 14.83 -1.53 -0.35
C SER A 66 13.39 -1.84 -0.73
N GLU A 67 13.10 -3.07 -1.11
CA GLU A 67 11.77 -3.60 -1.35
C GLU A 67 11.35 -4.50 -0.20
N GLN A 68 10.06 -4.68 0.02
CA GLN A 68 9.55 -5.66 0.96
C GLN A 68 9.84 -7.07 0.43
N ALA A 69 10.06 -8.03 1.34
CA ALA A 69 10.51 -9.37 0.96
C ALA A 69 9.52 -10.15 0.06
N TRP A 70 8.27 -9.74 0.04
CA TRP A 70 7.18 -10.32 -0.75
C TRP A 70 6.83 -9.53 -2.01
N ASP A 71 7.40 -8.35 -2.22
CA ASP A 71 7.27 -7.61 -3.46
C ASP A 71 8.01 -8.34 -4.60
N ASP A 72 7.58 -8.13 -5.82
CA ASP A 72 8.18 -8.65 -7.04
C ASP A 72 8.18 -10.19 -7.23
N LEU A 73 7.84 -10.99 -6.22
CA LEU A 73 7.85 -12.44 -6.37
C LEU A 73 6.63 -12.96 -7.13
N ASP A 74 5.43 -12.46 -6.85
CA ASP A 74 4.21 -12.81 -7.61
C ASP A 74 3.07 -11.79 -7.47
N GLY A 75 3.26 -10.73 -6.66
CA GLY A 75 2.26 -9.68 -6.40
C GLY A 75 1.04 -10.12 -5.60
N GLN A 76 1.02 -11.35 -5.08
CA GLN A 76 -0.10 -11.90 -4.33
C GLN A 76 0.01 -11.66 -2.83
N ALA A 77 1.19 -11.36 -2.34
CA ALA A 77 1.50 -11.30 -0.93
C ALA A 77 1.63 -9.89 -0.34
N ASN A 78 1.25 -8.84 -1.07
CA ASN A 78 1.26 -7.46 -0.56
C ASN A 78 0.40 -7.31 0.69
N GLY A 79 0.70 -6.31 1.52
CA GLY A 79 0.02 -6.05 2.79
C GLY A 79 -1.50 -5.93 2.65
N VAL A 80 -1.97 -5.34 1.56
CA VAL A 80 -3.38 -5.31 1.16
C VAL A 80 -3.49 -5.52 -0.35
N LEU A 81 -4.65 -5.96 -0.84
CA LEU A 81 -4.96 -5.87 -2.26
C LEU A 81 -5.44 -4.44 -2.56
N THR A 82 -4.70 -3.75 -3.40
CA THR A 82 -5.18 -2.47 -3.93
C THR A 82 -6.32 -2.75 -4.89
N GLY A 83 -7.49 -2.27 -4.55
CA GLY A 83 -8.66 -2.45 -5.38
C GLY A 83 -8.59 -1.71 -6.72
N ASN A 84 -9.74 -1.58 -7.37
CA ASN A 84 -9.81 -0.90 -8.66
C ASN A 84 -9.32 0.55 -8.55
N LYS A 85 -8.33 0.90 -9.37
CA LYS A 85 -7.69 2.22 -9.41
C LYS A 85 -8.34 3.18 -10.42
N THR A 86 -9.48 2.81 -11.04
CA THR A 86 -10.14 3.60 -12.08
C THR A 86 -11.21 4.51 -11.47
N ASN A 87 -11.25 5.78 -11.90
CA ASN A 87 -12.22 6.78 -11.45
C ASN A 87 -12.33 6.88 -9.92
N LYS A 88 -11.17 6.93 -9.26
CA LYS A 88 -11.07 6.98 -7.81
C LYS A 88 -11.10 8.42 -7.30
N ILE A 89 -11.88 8.66 -6.27
CA ILE A 89 -11.85 9.89 -5.48
C ILE A 89 -11.44 9.53 -4.05
N GLY A 90 -10.49 10.23 -3.49
CA GLY A 90 -10.02 10.06 -2.13
C GLY A 90 -10.08 11.36 -1.36
N TYR A 91 -10.23 11.27 -0.04
CA TYR A 91 -10.11 12.40 0.88
C TYR A 91 -9.39 11.95 2.15
N GLY A 92 -8.48 12.77 2.63
CA GLY A 92 -7.75 12.55 3.87
C GLY A 92 -7.63 13.83 4.69
N THR A 93 -7.69 13.68 6.01
CA THR A 93 -7.52 14.77 6.97
C THR A 93 -7.01 14.25 8.31
N SER A 94 -6.52 15.14 9.16
CA SER A 94 -6.17 14.81 10.54
C SER A 94 -7.25 15.29 11.49
N VAL A 95 -7.67 14.38 12.41
CA VAL A 95 -8.66 14.68 13.44
C VAL A 95 -8.12 14.22 14.78
N ALA A 96 -7.93 15.16 15.71
CA ALA A 96 -7.43 14.88 17.06
C ALA A 96 -6.10 14.08 17.08
N GLY A 97 -5.23 14.33 16.10
CA GLY A 97 -3.94 13.67 15.97
C GLY A 97 -3.97 12.31 15.26
N ALA A 98 -5.14 11.81 14.89
CA ALA A 98 -5.27 10.65 14.02
C ALA A 98 -5.43 11.11 12.56
N ASN A 99 -4.78 10.42 11.62
CA ASN A 99 -5.05 10.59 10.21
C ASN A 99 -6.22 9.70 9.81
N VAL A 100 -7.19 10.29 9.16
CA VAL A 100 -8.40 9.57 8.66
C VAL A 100 -8.47 9.77 7.16
N SER A 101 -8.63 8.72 6.42
CA SER A 101 -8.81 8.80 4.98
C SER A 101 -9.90 7.87 4.48
N VAL A 102 -10.58 8.32 3.44
CA VAL A 102 -11.62 7.54 2.73
C VAL A 102 -11.35 7.59 1.25
N ASP A 103 -11.76 6.56 0.55
CA ASP A 103 -11.84 6.60 -0.90
C ASP A 103 -13.11 5.94 -1.44
N TYR A 104 -13.43 6.29 -2.67
CA TYR A 104 -14.50 5.71 -3.45
C TYR A 104 -14.08 5.63 -4.90
N ASN A 105 -14.37 4.51 -5.54
CA ASN A 105 -14.22 4.33 -6.97
C ASN A 105 -15.54 3.87 -7.62
N LYS A 106 -15.75 4.29 -8.85
CA LYS A 106 -16.86 3.85 -9.66
C LYS A 106 -16.31 3.18 -10.92
N GLN A 107 -16.68 1.93 -11.12
CA GLN A 107 -16.27 1.15 -12.27
C GLN A 107 -17.24 1.36 -13.45
N GLN A 108 -16.74 1.15 -14.66
CA GLN A 108 -17.51 1.39 -15.88
C GLN A 108 -18.60 0.33 -16.09
N ASP A 109 -18.42 -0.87 -15.60
CA ASP A 109 -19.31 -2.03 -15.69
C ASP A 109 -20.37 -2.12 -14.57
N GLY A 110 -20.49 -1.08 -13.76
CA GLY A 110 -21.46 -1.01 -12.65
C GLY A 110 -20.87 -1.35 -11.29
N GLY A 111 -19.63 -1.81 -11.22
CA GLY A 111 -18.92 -2.03 -9.95
C GLY A 111 -18.61 -0.74 -9.20
N SER A 112 -18.25 -0.86 -7.95
CA SER A 112 -17.79 0.24 -7.10
C SER A 112 -16.96 -0.30 -5.94
N GLY A 113 -16.09 0.55 -5.40
CA GLY A 113 -15.34 0.28 -4.19
C GLY A 113 -15.38 1.47 -3.25
N LYS A 114 -15.25 1.21 -1.98
CA LYS A 114 -15.09 2.22 -0.93
C LYS A 114 -14.15 1.71 0.13
N SER A 115 -13.38 2.59 0.73
CA SER A 115 -12.54 2.24 1.86
C SER A 115 -12.46 3.36 2.88
N LEU A 116 -12.13 2.97 4.11
CA LEU A 116 -11.85 3.84 5.24
C LEU A 116 -10.55 3.36 5.87
N ALA A 117 -9.71 4.30 6.24
CA ALA A 117 -8.47 4.02 6.95
C ALA A 117 -8.21 5.06 8.04
N VAL A 118 -7.63 4.60 9.12
CA VAL A 118 -7.21 5.43 10.25
C VAL A 118 -5.84 4.99 10.70
N ASP A 119 -4.93 5.94 10.87
CA ASP A 119 -3.68 5.72 11.59
C ASP A 119 -3.50 6.74 12.71
N TYR A 120 -2.73 6.34 13.71
CA TYR A 120 -2.47 7.15 14.88
C TYR A 120 -1.08 6.85 15.45
N ALA A 121 -0.39 7.90 15.86
CA ALA A 121 0.88 7.82 16.56
C ALA A 121 0.67 8.16 18.05
N PRO A 122 0.41 7.16 18.92
CA PRO A 122 0.13 7.38 20.35
C PRO A 122 1.31 7.93 21.14
N MET A 123 2.53 7.66 20.68
CA MET A 123 3.78 8.12 21.27
C MET A 123 4.90 8.09 20.23
N ASP A 124 6.02 8.71 20.56
CA ASP A 124 7.19 8.75 19.68
C ASP A 124 7.63 7.34 19.25
N GLY A 125 7.86 7.19 17.97
CA GLY A 125 8.30 5.94 17.36
C GLY A 125 7.20 4.89 17.16
N VAL A 126 5.99 5.05 17.70
CA VAL A 126 4.88 4.10 17.52
C VAL A 126 3.88 4.65 16.51
N MET A 127 3.55 3.86 15.50
CA MET A 127 2.41 4.07 14.61
C MET A 127 1.53 2.82 14.65
N ILE A 128 0.23 3.01 14.77
CA ILE A 128 -0.78 1.95 14.65
C ILE A 128 -1.78 2.34 13.56
N PHE A 129 -2.31 1.35 12.86
CA PHE A 129 -3.29 1.61 11.81
C PHE A 129 -4.35 0.51 11.71
N VAL A 130 -5.50 0.89 11.18
CA VAL A 130 -6.58 0.01 10.77
C VAL A 130 -7.22 0.54 9.51
N ALA A 131 -7.54 -0.33 8.58
CA ALA A 131 -8.29 0.04 7.38
C ALA A 131 -9.23 -1.08 6.95
N GLN A 132 -10.30 -0.67 6.26
CA GLN A 132 -11.30 -1.58 5.70
C GLN A 132 -11.68 -1.12 4.31
N SER A 133 -11.93 -2.07 3.41
CA SER A 133 -12.51 -1.82 2.10
C SER A 133 -13.63 -2.79 1.78
N ASP A 134 -14.55 -2.35 0.94
CA ASP A 134 -15.61 -3.14 0.32
C ASP A 134 -15.58 -2.83 -1.18
N GLU A 135 -15.29 -3.83 -1.98
CA GLU A 135 -15.23 -3.73 -3.43
C GLU A 135 -16.25 -4.65 -4.09
N TYR A 136 -17.22 -4.06 -4.74
CA TYR A 136 -18.13 -4.77 -5.61
C TYR A 136 -17.65 -4.67 -7.06
N ALA A 137 -17.11 -5.76 -7.57
CA ALA A 137 -16.62 -5.87 -8.95
C ALA A 137 -17.46 -6.84 -9.81
N GLY A 138 -18.61 -7.27 -9.29
CA GLY A 138 -19.51 -8.20 -9.95
C GLY A 138 -19.67 -9.53 -9.18
N VAL A 139 -20.46 -10.42 -9.72
CA VAL A 139 -20.69 -11.74 -9.12
C VAL A 139 -19.38 -12.55 -9.12
N ASN A 140 -18.99 -13.08 -7.97
CA ASN A 140 -17.75 -13.84 -7.72
C ASN A 140 -16.43 -13.03 -7.85
N THR A 141 -16.50 -11.71 -7.90
CA THR A 141 -15.31 -10.84 -7.99
C THR A 141 -15.29 -9.74 -6.93
N SER A 142 -16.33 -9.67 -6.10
CA SER A 142 -16.37 -8.75 -4.96
C SER A 142 -15.46 -9.24 -3.84
N MET A 143 -14.90 -8.30 -3.08
CA MET A 143 -14.08 -8.61 -1.93
C MET A 143 -14.25 -7.56 -0.84
N ASP A 144 -14.22 -8.02 0.40
CA ASP A 144 -14.08 -7.21 1.60
C ASP A 144 -12.69 -7.42 2.18
N GLN A 145 -12.04 -6.37 2.62
CA GLN A 145 -10.75 -6.47 3.28
C GLN A 145 -10.75 -5.70 4.58
N THR A 146 -10.09 -6.25 5.58
CA THR A 146 -9.76 -5.56 6.82
C THR A 146 -8.28 -5.77 7.10
N THR A 147 -7.54 -4.68 7.31
CA THR A 147 -6.14 -4.72 7.72
C THR A 147 -5.93 -3.94 9.00
N PHE A 148 -5.04 -4.41 9.84
CA PHE A 148 -4.53 -3.68 11.00
C PHE A 148 -3.06 -4.01 11.21
N GLY A 149 -2.36 -3.08 11.81
CA GLY A 149 -0.95 -3.27 12.07
C GLY A 149 -0.33 -2.07 12.77
N GLY A 150 0.98 -2.10 12.82
CA GLY A 150 1.74 -1.00 13.37
C GLY A 150 3.23 -1.19 13.22
N THR A 151 3.94 -0.11 13.44
CA THR A 151 5.41 -0.07 13.46
C THR A 151 5.90 0.55 14.76
N TYR A 152 7.08 0.12 15.16
CA TYR A 152 7.80 0.72 16.29
C TYR A 152 9.24 1.02 15.89
N THR A 153 9.63 2.28 16.06
CA THR A 153 10.98 2.77 15.80
C THR A 153 11.68 3.11 17.13
N ALA A 154 12.82 2.48 17.38
CA ALA A 154 13.69 2.77 18.51
C ALA A 154 15.13 2.99 18.03
N GLY A 155 15.58 4.23 18.05
CA GLY A 155 16.89 4.60 17.53
C GLY A 155 17.01 4.28 16.02
N ALA A 156 17.95 3.43 15.67
CA ALA A 156 18.21 3.03 14.29
C ALA A 156 17.36 1.83 13.81
N THR A 157 16.52 1.27 14.66
CA THR A 157 15.75 0.05 14.36
C THR A 157 14.27 0.39 14.23
N THR A 158 13.62 -0.11 13.18
CA THR A 158 12.17 -0.14 13.05
C THR A 158 11.70 -1.57 12.90
N VAL A 159 10.65 -1.96 13.62
CA VAL A 159 9.98 -3.24 13.48
C VAL A 159 8.52 -3.01 13.14
N GLY A 160 7.89 -3.93 12.42
CA GLY A 160 6.49 -3.80 12.02
C GLY A 160 5.79 -5.14 11.93
N ILE A 161 4.47 -5.10 12.13
CA ILE A 161 3.55 -6.21 11.90
C ILE A 161 2.29 -5.68 11.24
N GLN A 162 1.78 -6.44 10.27
CA GLN A 162 0.50 -6.19 9.61
C GLN A 162 -0.25 -7.50 9.43
N MET A 163 -1.55 -7.47 9.69
CA MET A 163 -2.46 -8.59 9.46
C MET A 163 -3.62 -8.12 8.61
N THR A 164 -3.96 -8.90 7.59
CA THR A 164 -5.03 -8.57 6.63
C THR A 164 -5.88 -9.79 6.38
N SER A 165 -7.19 -9.65 6.57
CA SER A 165 -8.20 -10.63 6.15
C SER A 165 -8.87 -10.14 4.87
N ILE A 166 -9.05 -11.04 3.92
CA ILE A 166 -9.62 -10.79 2.60
C ILE A 166 -10.71 -11.81 2.33
N ASP A 167 -11.95 -11.38 2.43
CA ASP A 167 -13.14 -12.17 2.15
C ASP A 167 -13.56 -11.94 0.69
N LYS A 168 -13.54 -12.98 -0.12
CA LYS A 168 -13.90 -12.93 -1.54
C LYS A 168 -15.22 -13.60 -1.80
N SER A 169 -16.03 -13.03 -2.68
CA SER A 169 -17.31 -13.63 -3.08
C SER A 169 -17.20 -14.95 -3.85
N ALA A 170 -16.00 -15.28 -4.35
CA ALA A 170 -15.72 -16.58 -4.96
C ALA A 170 -15.49 -17.63 -3.87
N ALA A 171 -16.10 -18.81 -4.01
CA ALA A 171 -15.96 -19.89 -3.03
C ALA A 171 -14.50 -20.39 -2.92
N ASN A 172 -14.05 -20.65 -1.69
CA ASN A 172 -12.69 -21.11 -1.35
C ASN A 172 -11.60 -20.15 -1.86
N ALA A 173 -11.85 -18.83 -1.80
CA ALA A 173 -10.92 -17.81 -2.30
C ALA A 173 -10.46 -16.83 -1.23
N ASP A 174 -10.95 -16.98 0.01
CA ASP A 174 -10.57 -16.12 1.13
C ASP A 174 -9.10 -16.29 1.48
N GLN A 175 -8.51 -15.25 2.05
CA GLN A 175 -7.11 -15.21 2.39
C GLN A 175 -6.90 -14.46 3.70
N ASP A 176 -6.06 -15.02 4.56
CA ASP A 176 -5.48 -14.30 5.69
C ASP A 176 -3.99 -14.09 5.46
N ARG A 177 -3.51 -12.88 5.72
CA ARG A 177 -2.12 -12.49 5.50
C ARG A 177 -1.50 -11.97 6.77
N THR A 178 -0.27 -12.36 7.04
CA THR A 178 0.54 -11.85 8.14
C THR A 178 1.90 -11.44 7.62
N HIS A 179 2.29 -10.19 7.90
CA HIS A 179 3.57 -9.62 7.51
C HIS A 179 4.32 -9.18 8.76
N ILE A 180 5.59 -9.55 8.85
CA ILE A 180 6.51 -9.10 9.91
C ILE A 180 7.78 -8.63 9.23
N ALA A 181 8.27 -7.46 9.62
CA ALA A 181 9.51 -6.94 9.09
C ALA A 181 10.28 -6.11 10.10
N ALA A 182 11.58 -6.00 9.85
CA ALA A 182 12.47 -5.14 10.59
C ALA A 182 13.46 -4.47 9.64
N SER A 183 13.76 -3.20 9.92
CA SER A 183 14.85 -2.47 9.25
C SER A 183 15.81 -1.88 10.27
N PHE A 184 17.06 -1.74 9.87
CA PHE A 184 18.13 -1.19 10.71
C PHE A 184 19.01 -0.26 9.88
N ALA A 185 19.12 1.00 10.30
CA ALA A 185 20.06 1.97 9.76
C ALA A 185 21.45 1.73 10.39
N VAL A 186 22.33 1.07 9.65
CA VAL A 186 23.69 0.76 10.12
C VAL A 186 24.50 2.04 10.31
N ASN A 187 24.36 2.98 9.42
CA ASN A 187 24.88 4.34 9.46
C ASN A 187 24.06 5.23 8.50
N GLU A 188 24.51 6.48 8.27
CA GLU A 188 23.83 7.46 7.41
C GLU A 188 23.69 6.99 5.94
N ASP A 189 24.58 6.12 5.49
CA ASP A 189 24.64 5.67 4.09
C ASP A 189 24.11 4.24 3.89
N LEU A 190 24.09 3.40 4.92
CA LEU A 190 23.77 1.98 4.82
C LEU A 190 22.60 1.59 5.70
N SER A 191 21.59 0.98 5.11
CA SER A 191 20.50 0.31 5.80
C SER A 191 20.31 -1.12 5.32
N VAL A 192 19.83 -1.96 6.24
CA VAL A 192 19.49 -3.35 5.98
C VAL A 192 18.09 -3.63 6.49
N SER A 193 17.41 -4.59 5.89
CA SER A 193 16.09 -5.04 6.33
C SER A 193 15.94 -6.54 6.19
N TRP A 194 14.99 -7.07 6.93
CA TRP A 194 14.50 -8.44 6.82
C TRP A 194 12.99 -8.41 6.94
N GLY A 195 12.32 -9.28 6.17
CA GLY A 195 10.88 -9.44 6.23
C GLY A 195 10.44 -10.86 5.97
N MET A 196 9.27 -11.21 6.46
CA MET A 196 8.56 -12.44 6.14
C MET A 196 7.07 -12.18 6.02
N SER A 197 6.42 -12.93 5.14
CA SER A 197 4.99 -12.92 4.92
C SER A 197 4.47 -14.35 4.90
N THR A 198 3.26 -14.54 5.42
CA THR A 198 2.49 -15.78 5.27
C THR A 198 1.14 -15.41 4.68
N VAL A 199 0.73 -16.11 3.62
CA VAL A 199 -0.62 -16.03 3.05
C VAL A 199 -1.28 -17.37 3.22
N ASP A 200 -2.27 -17.44 4.10
CA ASP A 200 -3.15 -18.59 4.29
C ASP A 200 -4.30 -18.49 3.27
N PHE A 201 -4.42 -19.49 2.42
CA PHE A 201 -5.47 -19.58 1.40
C PHE A 201 -6.58 -20.51 1.84
N GLU A 202 -7.82 -20.07 1.77
CA GLU A 202 -8.95 -20.97 1.94
C GLU A 202 -8.91 -22.12 0.91
N GLY A 203 -9.27 -23.32 1.37
CA GLY A 203 -9.41 -24.49 0.51
C GLY A 203 -8.48 -25.65 0.91
N ALA A 204 -9.06 -26.85 1.07
CA ALA A 204 -8.38 -28.03 1.61
C ALA A 204 -7.16 -28.54 0.79
N ALA A 205 -7.01 -28.09 -0.46
CA ALA A 205 -5.89 -28.44 -1.32
C ALA A 205 -4.82 -27.35 -1.43
N LYS A 206 -5.05 -26.22 -0.75
CA LYS A 206 -4.10 -25.10 -0.73
C LYS A 206 -3.07 -25.29 0.37
N LYS A 207 -1.91 -24.73 0.16
CA LYS A 207 -0.86 -24.59 1.16
C LYS A 207 -0.62 -23.12 1.42
N ASP A 208 -0.15 -22.80 2.60
CA ASP A 208 0.24 -21.44 2.92
C ASP A 208 1.43 -21.03 2.05
N GLN A 209 1.37 -19.86 1.46
CA GLN A 209 2.52 -19.24 0.83
C GLN A 209 3.38 -18.61 1.92
N GLU A 210 4.67 -18.85 1.85
CA GLU A 210 5.66 -18.28 2.77
C GLU A 210 6.69 -17.49 1.97
N ASP A 211 6.80 -16.20 2.24
CA ASP A 211 7.79 -15.32 1.63
C ASP A 211 8.75 -14.84 2.70
N SER A 212 10.02 -14.73 2.36
CA SER A 212 11.03 -14.14 3.25
C SER A 212 12.18 -13.56 2.45
N GLY A 213 12.86 -12.58 3.03
CA GLY A 213 14.00 -11.98 2.35
C GLY A 213 14.76 -10.95 3.16
N PHE A 214 15.85 -10.51 2.56
CA PHE A 214 16.72 -9.46 3.07
C PHE A 214 16.89 -8.36 2.04
N GLY A 215 16.77 -7.11 2.50
CA GLY A 215 17.04 -5.92 1.70
C GLY A 215 18.27 -5.18 2.19
N VAL A 216 18.98 -4.56 1.26
CA VAL A 216 20.13 -3.69 1.54
C VAL A 216 19.98 -2.43 0.69
N SER A 217 20.22 -1.27 1.27
CA SER A 217 20.36 0.00 0.56
C SER A 217 21.62 0.70 0.99
N TYR A 218 22.42 1.12 0.01
CA TYR A 218 23.64 1.88 0.23
C TYR A 218 23.63 3.14 -0.64
N THR A 219 23.81 4.30 -0.02
CA THR A 219 23.85 5.60 -0.70
C THR A 219 25.24 6.17 -0.65
N MET A 220 25.78 6.59 -1.80
CA MET A 220 27.08 7.23 -1.92
C MET A 220 26.95 8.50 -2.77
N GLY A 221 26.87 9.64 -2.09
CA GLY A 221 26.62 10.93 -2.74
C GLY A 221 25.27 10.95 -3.45
N SER A 222 25.26 11.10 -4.78
CA SER A 222 24.04 11.09 -5.61
C SER A 222 23.68 9.71 -6.16
N MET A 223 24.43 8.67 -5.82
CA MET A 223 24.18 7.30 -6.29
C MET A 223 23.62 6.46 -5.15
N SER A 224 22.55 5.72 -5.42
CA SER A 224 21.99 4.71 -4.52
C SER A 224 22.10 3.34 -5.17
N LEU A 225 22.51 2.35 -4.39
CA LEU A 225 22.55 0.94 -4.76
C LEU A 225 21.63 0.17 -3.81
N THR A 226 20.68 -0.54 -4.37
CA THR A 226 19.77 -1.41 -3.61
C THR A 226 19.93 -2.84 -4.08
N ALA A 227 19.74 -3.79 -3.15
CA ALA A 227 19.70 -5.21 -3.45
C ALA A 227 18.66 -5.88 -2.54
N ALA A 228 17.93 -6.84 -3.09
CA ALA A 228 17.01 -7.70 -2.37
C ALA A 228 17.33 -9.18 -2.68
N PHE A 229 17.17 -10.03 -1.68
CA PHE A 229 17.38 -11.48 -1.75
C PHE A 229 16.13 -12.13 -1.16
N ASN A 230 15.18 -12.46 -2.00
CA ASN A 230 13.87 -12.92 -1.62
C ASN A 230 13.66 -14.38 -2.04
N SER A 231 12.87 -15.11 -1.25
CA SER A 231 12.45 -16.47 -1.50
C SER A 231 10.97 -16.61 -1.20
N SER A 232 10.26 -17.36 -2.03
CA SER A 232 8.85 -17.66 -1.87
C SER A 232 8.61 -19.16 -2.05
N ASP A 233 7.86 -19.74 -1.13
CA ASP A 233 7.42 -21.13 -1.17
C ASP A 233 5.90 -21.17 -1.36
N ASN A 234 5.41 -22.21 -2.07
CA ASN A 234 3.98 -22.49 -2.30
C ASN A 234 3.20 -21.31 -2.93
N VAL A 235 3.80 -20.61 -3.87
CA VAL A 235 3.22 -19.43 -4.53
C VAL A 235 1.79 -19.69 -5.00
N GLY A 236 0.85 -18.81 -4.59
CA GLY A 236 -0.58 -18.92 -4.89
C GLY A 236 -1.26 -20.14 -4.25
N GLY A 237 -0.65 -20.72 -3.21
CA GLY A 237 -1.14 -21.92 -2.52
C GLY A 237 -0.90 -23.21 -3.30
N THR A 238 0.05 -23.22 -4.21
CA THR A 238 0.44 -24.42 -5.00
C THR A 238 1.81 -24.91 -4.54
N SER A 239 2.04 -26.22 -4.60
CA SER A 239 3.35 -26.84 -4.29
C SER A 239 4.17 -27.03 -5.54
#